data_c71919286ad883aaf7485bdeb23dd127
#
_entry.id   c71919286ad883aaf7485bdeb23dd127
#
_cell.length_a   1.000
_cell.length_b   1.000
_cell.length_c   1.000
_cell.angle_alpha   90.00
_cell.angle_beta   90.00
_cell.angle_gamma   90.00
#
_symmetry.space_group_name_H-M   'P 1'
#
loop_
_entity.id
_entity.type
_entity.pdbx_description
1 polymer ?
#
loop_
_entity_poly.entity_id
_entity_poly.type
_entity_poly.pdbx_seq_one_letter_code
_entity_poly.pdbx_strand_id
1 'polypeptide(L)'
;MLNPGQTNTRKGEINLPASVNLTGCENLLWKIVNNNGVANFALPTSVNDIAPFIGASGDVIGANTSAEAPSMNENARILLDGTCNPGDKLALSSTNYGRVYAPASGAGSLLVEFIAEEAGVAGQTVLVRRIPARLVTF
;
A
#
# COMPACT_ATOMS: atom_id res chain seq x y z
N MET A 1 -12.09 14.15 25.59
CA MET A 1 -13.27 13.97 24.74
C MET A 1 -12.88 14.05 23.28
N LEU A 2 -13.39 13.14 22.47
CA LEU A 2 -13.17 13.17 21.03
C LEU A 2 -14.15 14.15 20.36
N ASN A 3 -13.68 14.82 19.30
CA ASN A 3 -14.54 15.64 18.46
C ASN A 3 -15.44 14.74 17.58
N PRO A 4 -16.57 15.27 17.04
CA PRO A 4 -17.36 14.51 16.08
C PRO A 4 -16.51 13.99 14.90
N GLY A 5 -16.70 12.75 14.51
CA GLY A 5 -15.93 12.08 13.47
C GLY A 5 -14.60 11.48 13.92
N GLN A 6 -14.19 11.72 15.16
CA GLN A 6 -12.98 11.12 15.71
C GLN A 6 -13.28 9.77 16.38
N THR A 7 -12.28 8.89 16.41
CA THR A 7 -12.35 7.57 17.02
C THR A 7 -11.21 7.37 18.01
N ASN A 8 -11.35 6.36 18.86
CA ASN A 8 -10.28 5.95 19.77
C ASN A 8 -9.09 5.38 18.98
N THR A 9 -7.91 5.42 19.60
CA THR A 9 -6.70 4.81 19.07
C THR A 9 -6.92 3.31 18.81
N ARG A 10 -6.43 2.83 17.68
CA ARG A 10 -6.51 1.43 17.27
C ARG A 10 -5.16 0.92 16.82
N LYS A 11 -4.97 -0.41 16.94
CA LYS A 11 -3.83 -1.13 16.40
C LYS A 11 -4.33 -2.24 15.48
N GLY A 12 -3.49 -2.65 14.53
CA GLY A 12 -3.79 -3.74 13.60
C GLY A 12 -4.71 -3.31 12.47
N GLU A 13 -5.72 -4.12 12.19
CA GLU A 13 -6.62 -3.90 11.06
C GLU A 13 -7.50 -2.66 11.27
N ILE A 14 -7.63 -1.89 10.22
CA ILE A 14 -8.44 -0.66 10.19
C ILE A 14 -9.59 -0.88 9.22
N ASN A 15 -10.80 -0.47 9.62
CA ASN A 15 -11.99 -0.51 8.79
C ASN A 15 -12.39 0.91 8.41
N LEU A 16 -12.43 1.20 7.12
CA LEU A 16 -12.85 2.48 6.57
C LEU A 16 -13.73 2.26 5.34
N PRO A 17 -14.61 3.20 5.00
CA PRO A 17 -15.36 3.14 3.74
C PRO A 17 -14.41 3.27 2.54
N ALA A 18 -14.76 2.66 1.42
CA ALA A 18 -14.05 2.80 0.17
C ALA A 18 -14.48 4.09 -0.55
N SER A 19 -13.51 4.89 -1.02
CA SER A 19 -13.79 6.05 -1.87
C SER A 19 -13.80 5.71 -3.36
N VAL A 20 -13.27 4.54 -3.70
CA VAL A 20 -13.27 3.94 -5.05
C VAL A 20 -13.66 2.48 -4.92
N ASN A 21 -13.96 1.81 -6.03
CA ASN A 21 -14.22 0.37 -5.98
C ASN A 21 -12.90 -0.36 -5.63
N LEU A 22 -12.88 -1.03 -4.48
CA LEU A 22 -11.74 -1.81 -3.99
C LEU A 22 -11.99 -3.32 -4.03
N THR A 23 -13.05 -3.76 -4.71
CA THR A 23 -13.33 -5.18 -4.91
C THR A 23 -12.18 -5.86 -5.63
N GLY A 24 -11.64 -6.93 -5.06
CA GLY A 24 -10.51 -7.65 -5.65
C GLY A 24 -9.15 -6.97 -5.47
N CYS A 25 -9.06 -5.92 -4.66
CA CYS A 25 -7.83 -5.16 -4.43
C CYS A 25 -7.09 -5.60 -3.16
N GLU A 26 -7.28 -6.83 -2.70
CA GLU A 26 -6.54 -7.42 -1.60
C GLU A 26 -5.07 -7.61 -1.99
N ASN A 27 -4.17 -7.48 -1.02
CA ASN A 27 -2.72 -7.49 -1.18
C ASN A 27 -2.16 -6.35 -2.03
N LEU A 28 -2.96 -5.35 -2.36
CA LEU A 28 -2.51 -4.08 -2.93
C LEU A 28 -2.28 -3.07 -1.83
N LEU A 29 -1.41 -2.11 -2.10
CA LEU A 29 -1.22 -0.97 -1.21
C LEU A 29 -2.34 0.04 -1.41
N TRP A 30 -2.94 0.47 -0.30
CA TRP A 30 -3.99 1.48 -0.27
C TRP A 30 -3.50 2.72 0.47
N LYS A 31 -4.08 3.86 0.13
CA LYS A 31 -3.90 5.13 0.85
C LYS A 31 -5.19 5.57 1.53
N ILE A 32 -5.05 6.45 2.50
CA ILE A 32 -6.19 7.14 3.11
C ILE A 32 -6.40 8.46 2.37
N VAL A 33 -7.65 8.73 2.02
CA VAL A 33 -8.07 9.99 1.41
C VAL A 33 -9.12 10.68 2.26
N ASN A 34 -9.20 12.01 2.11
CA ASN A 34 -10.21 12.82 2.77
C ASN A 34 -11.49 12.84 1.91
N ASN A 35 -12.57 12.34 2.46
CA ASN A 35 -13.91 12.43 1.86
C ASN A 35 -14.79 13.27 2.78
N ASN A 36 -14.84 14.58 2.55
CA ASN A 36 -15.60 15.54 3.36
C ASN A 36 -15.29 15.43 4.86
N GLY A 37 -14.02 15.31 5.22
CA GLY A 37 -13.57 15.17 6.60
C GLY A 37 -13.59 13.75 7.15
N VAL A 38 -14.02 12.76 6.36
CA VAL A 38 -14.06 11.36 6.76
C VAL A 38 -12.94 10.60 6.04
N ALA A 39 -12.17 9.81 6.79
CA ALA A 39 -11.11 8.98 6.22
C ALA A 39 -11.74 7.83 5.40
N ASN A 40 -11.24 7.66 4.18
CA ASN A 40 -11.64 6.57 3.28
C ASN A 40 -10.40 5.91 2.72
N PHE A 41 -10.50 4.65 2.33
CA PHE A 41 -9.45 3.97 1.57
C PHE A 41 -9.59 4.20 0.08
N ALA A 42 -8.47 4.34 -0.61
CA ALA A 42 -8.37 4.44 -2.06
C ALA A 42 -7.09 3.76 -2.56
N LEU A 43 -7.05 3.45 -3.85
CA LEU A 43 -5.80 3.07 -4.49
C LEU A 43 -4.90 4.30 -4.66
N PRO A 44 -3.56 4.12 -4.66
CA PRO A 44 -2.66 5.22 -5.02
C PRO A 44 -2.97 5.72 -6.43
N THR A 45 -2.74 7.01 -6.65
CA THR A 45 -2.89 7.65 -7.96
C THR A 45 -1.57 8.23 -8.48
N SER A 46 -0.50 8.11 -7.68
CA SER A 46 0.85 8.57 -8.01
C SER A 46 1.87 7.63 -7.41
N VAL A 47 3.02 7.49 -8.07
CA VAL A 47 4.15 6.69 -7.58
C VAL A 47 4.78 7.26 -6.30
N ASN A 48 4.46 8.49 -5.95
CA ASN A 48 4.94 9.15 -4.73
C ASN A 48 3.86 9.26 -3.64
N ASP A 49 2.73 8.61 -3.81
CA ASP A 49 1.73 8.53 -2.76
C ASP A 49 2.24 7.71 -1.57
N ILE A 50 1.90 8.16 -0.37
CA ILE A 50 2.12 7.37 0.84
C ILE A 50 0.95 6.40 0.96
N ALA A 51 1.22 5.11 0.75
CA ALA A 51 0.21 4.07 0.71
C ALA A 51 0.70 2.83 1.49
N PRO A 52 0.76 2.92 2.84
CA PRO A 52 1.32 1.84 3.65
C PRO A 52 0.31 0.78 4.05
N PHE A 53 -0.97 0.93 3.68
CA PHE A 53 -2.04 0.02 4.08
C PHE A 53 -2.18 -1.10 3.06
N ILE A 54 -2.11 -2.33 3.51
CA ILE A 54 -2.27 -3.51 2.67
C ILE A 54 -3.72 -3.97 2.77
N GLY A 55 -4.42 -4.01 1.64
CA GLY A 55 -5.82 -4.42 1.59
C GLY A 55 -6.02 -5.86 2.07
N ALA A 56 -6.94 -6.06 3.00
CA ALA A 56 -7.35 -7.37 3.48
C ALA A 56 -8.73 -7.74 2.95
N SER A 57 -9.66 -6.80 2.89
CA SER A 57 -11.01 -7.02 2.36
C SER A 57 -11.50 -5.76 1.67
N GLY A 58 -11.55 -5.78 0.35
CA GLY A 58 -12.06 -4.68 -0.47
C GLY A 58 -13.53 -4.86 -0.83
N ASP A 59 -14.20 -3.75 -1.12
CA ASP A 59 -15.61 -3.74 -1.48
C ASP A 59 -15.90 -2.53 -2.40
N VAL A 60 -17.16 -2.40 -2.81
CA VAL A 60 -17.64 -1.31 -3.68
C VAL A 60 -17.57 0.05 -2.97
N ILE A 61 -17.66 1.12 -3.74
CA ILE A 61 -17.68 2.50 -3.22
C ILE A 61 -18.71 2.64 -2.10
N GLY A 62 -18.30 3.24 -0.99
CA GLY A 62 -19.13 3.50 0.18
C GLY A 62 -19.25 2.33 1.15
N ALA A 63 -18.90 1.12 0.75
CA ALA A 63 -18.92 -0.04 1.63
C ALA A 63 -17.68 -0.08 2.53
N ASN A 64 -17.80 -0.73 3.68
CA ASN A 64 -16.67 -0.94 4.59
C ASN A 64 -15.63 -1.86 3.98
N THR A 65 -14.39 -1.44 4.13
CA THR A 65 -13.21 -2.20 3.70
C THR A 65 -12.23 -2.32 4.87
N SER A 66 -11.33 -3.28 4.80
CA SER A 66 -10.32 -3.45 5.84
C SER A 66 -8.92 -3.53 5.25
N ALA A 67 -7.97 -2.94 5.94
CA ALA A 67 -6.56 -2.98 5.60
C ALA A 67 -5.70 -2.89 6.86
N GLU A 68 -4.44 -3.29 6.75
CA GLU A 68 -3.49 -3.23 7.85
C GLU A 68 -2.16 -2.66 7.34
N ALA A 69 -1.60 -1.71 8.08
CA ALA A 69 -0.26 -1.24 7.83
C ALA A 69 0.71 -2.04 8.73
N PRO A 70 1.68 -2.76 8.16
CA PRO A 70 2.69 -3.40 8.98
C PRO A 70 3.49 -2.35 9.75
N SER A 71 3.88 -2.65 10.97
CA SER A 71 4.80 -1.81 11.73
C SER A 71 6.17 -1.81 11.08
N MET A 72 7.02 -0.83 11.43
CA MET A 72 8.41 -0.81 10.95
C MET A 72 9.13 -2.11 11.29
N ASN A 73 9.86 -2.63 10.32
CA ASN A 73 10.56 -3.91 10.39
C ASN A 73 9.66 -5.15 10.49
N GLU A 74 8.36 -5.01 10.32
CA GLU A 74 7.47 -6.15 10.12
C GLU A 74 7.38 -6.54 8.66
N ASN A 75 7.07 -7.80 8.39
CA ASN A 75 6.86 -8.28 7.04
C ASN A 75 5.37 -8.43 6.71
N ALA A 76 5.09 -8.48 5.40
CA ALA A 76 3.75 -8.66 4.86
C ALA A 76 3.86 -9.16 3.42
N ARG A 77 2.73 -9.50 2.80
CA ARG A 77 2.69 -9.90 1.39
C ARG A 77 2.02 -8.82 0.55
N ILE A 78 2.67 -8.47 -0.56
CA ILE A 78 2.17 -7.47 -1.51
C ILE A 78 2.25 -8.05 -2.92
N LEU A 79 1.27 -7.71 -3.76
CA LEU A 79 1.18 -8.14 -5.15
C LEU A 79 2.21 -7.40 -6.00
N LEU A 80 2.98 -8.15 -6.80
CA LEU A 80 4.00 -7.61 -7.69
C LEU A 80 3.44 -7.21 -9.05
N ASP A 81 4.04 -6.16 -9.60
CA ASP A 81 3.85 -5.71 -10.99
C ASP A 81 5.14 -5.86 -11.83
N GLY A 82 6.01 -6.74 -11.45
CA GLY A 82 7.26 -7.01 -12.12
C GLY A 82 8.09 -8.03 -11.37
N THR A 83 9.26 -8.33 -11.89
CA THR A 83 10.19 -9.29 -11.26
C THR A 83 10.96 -8.58 -10.14
N CYS A 84 11.15 -9.29 -9.02
CA CYS A 84 12.03 -8.82 -7.94
C CYS A 84 12.89 -9.96 -7.40
N ASN A 85 13.98 -9.57 -6.74
CA ASN A 85 14.87 -10.45 -6.01
C ASN A 85 14.96 -10.01 -4.54
N PRO A 86 15.38 -10.90 -3.62
CA PRO A 86 15.60 -10.51 -2.23
C PRO A 86 16.53 -9.29 -2.12
N GLY A 87 16.18 -8.33 -1.29
CA GLY A 87 16.95 -7.11 -1.08
C GLY A 87 16.56 -5.95 -2.00
N ASP A 88 15.77 -6.19 -3.04
CA ASP A 88 15.33 -5.14 -3.93
C ASP A 88 14.43 -4.14 -3.21
N LYS A 89 14.67 -2.85 -3.46
CA LYS A 89 13.78 -1.77 -3.03
C LYS A 89 12.59 -1.73 -3.97
N LEU A 90 11.38 -1.65 -3.40
CA LEU A 90 10.14 -1.72 -4.15
C LEU A 90 9.43 -0.37 -4.15
N ALA A 91 8.97 0.04 -5.33
CA ALA A 91 8.21 1.28 -5.53
C ALA A 91 6.80 0.96 -6.05
N LEU A 92 5.88 1.91 -5.90
CA LEU A 92 4.53 1.78 -6.46
C LEU A 92 4.56 1.77 -7.98
N SER A 93 3.81 0.86 -8.59
CA SER A 93 3.61 0.84 -10.03
C SER A 93 2.81 2.07 -10.49
N SER A 94 3.20 2.63 -11.63
CA SER A 94 2.48 3.74 -12.28
C SER A 94 1.37 3.27 -13.22
N THR A 95 1.31 1.98 -13.51
CA THR A 95 0.35 1.39 -14.46
C THR A 95 -0.69 0.52 -13.77
N ASN A 96 -0.31 -0.24 -12.75
CA ASN A 96 -1.20 -1.07 -11.95
C ASN A 96 -1.15 -0.59 -10.49
N TYR A 97 -1.94 0.43 -10.19
CA TYR A 97 -1.91 1.10 -8.90
C TYR A 97 -2.14 0.14 -7.73
N GLY A 98 -1.32 0.32 -6.70
CA GLY A 98 -1.30 -0.52 -5.52
C GLY A 98 -0.35 -1.71 -5.60
N ARG A 99 0.06 -2.15 -6.79
CA ARG A 99 1.13 -3.13 -6.95
C ARG A 99 2.49 -2.46 -6.79
N VAL A 100 3.49 -3.26 -6.49
CA VAL A 100 4.88 -2.79 -6.36
C VAL A 100 5.80 -3.52 -7.33
N TYR A 101 6.93 -2.89 -7.65
CA TYR A 101 7.94 -3.46 -8.55
C TYR A 101 9.33 -3.01 -8.11
N ALA A 102 10.36 -3.69 -8.59
CA ALA A 102 11.75 -3.30 -8.39
C ALA A 102 12.19 -2.39 -9.54
N PRO A 103 12.37 -1.07 -9.32
CA PRO A 103 12.78 -0.16 -10.39
C PRO A 103 14.17 -0.50 -10.95
N ALA A 104 14.31 -0.34 -12.27
CA ALA A 104 15.60 -0.49 -12.93
C ALA A 104 16.50 0.73 -12.70
N SER A 105 17.81 0.55 -12.90
CA SER A 105 18.76 1.67 -12.88
C SER A 105 18.32 2.76 -13.89
N GLY A 106 18.31 4.00 -13.46
CA GLY A 106 17.89 5.14 -14.27
C GLY A 106 16.40 5.47 -14.22
N ALA A 107 15.61 4.76 -13.40
CA ALA A 107 14.17 5.03 -13.27
C ALA A 107 13.86 6.37 -12.59
N GLY A 108 14.84 7.04 -11.99
CA GLY A 108 14.66 8.32 -11.31
C GLY A 108 14.45 8.17 -9.82
N SER A 109 13.94 9.23 -9.19
CA SER A 109 13.67 9.24 -7.74
C SER A 109 12.24 8.79 -7.45
N LEU A 110 12.10 7.71 -6.69
CA LEU A 110 10.82 7.10 -6.36
C LEU A 110 10.71 6.87 -4.87
N LEU A 111 9.48 6.97 -4.33
CA LEU A 111 9.22 6.68 -2.94
C LEU A 111 9.29 5.17 -2.70
N VAL A 112 10.07 4.76 -1.70
CA VAL A 112 10.24 3.37 -1.29
C VAL A 112 9.78 3.20 0.15
N GLU A 113 8.91 2.24 0.38
CA GLU A 113 8.39 1.91 1.72
C GLU A 113 8.65 0.45 2.11
N PHE A 114 9.09 -0.38 1.14
CA PHE A 114 9.27 -1.83 1.36
C PHE A 114 10.52 -2.35 0.65
N ILE A 115 11.10 -3.40 1.24
CA ILE A 115 12.19 -4.19 0.64
C ILE A 115 11.67 -5.63 0.45
N ALA A 116 11.97 -6.23 -0.70
CA ALA A 116 11.63 -7.62 -0.96
C ALA A 116 12.46 -8.57 -0.10
N GLU A 117 11.82 -9.57 0.46
CA GLU A 117 12.49 -10.65 1.22
C GLU A 117 12.57 -11.97 0.44
N GLU A 118 11.86 -12.04 -0.69
CA GLU A 118 11.91 -13.22 -1.56
C GLU A 118 11.82 -12.80 -3.02
N ALA A 119 12.16 -13.71 -3.93
CA ALA A 119 12.04 -13.49 -5.35
C ALA A 119 10.60 -13.72 -5.82
N GLY A 120 10.19 -13.01 -6.87
CA GLY A 120 8.88 -13.20 -7.48
C GLY A 120 8.79 -12.55 -8.85
N VAL A 121 7.68 -12.80 -9.52
CA VAL A 121 7.35 -12.22 -10.84
C VAL A 121 5.99 -11.53 -10.78
N ALA A 122 5.68 -10.74 -11.81
CA ALA A 122 4.39 -10.04 -11.91
C ALA A 122 3.21 -10.98 -11.68
N GLY A 123 2.24 -10.53 -10.88
CA GLY A 123 1.04 -11.30 -10.54
C GLY A 123 1.18 -12.20 -9.31
N GLN A 124 2.38 -12.35 -8.77
CA GLN A 124 2.61 -13.08 -7.52
C GLN A 124 2.62 -12.13 -6.33
N THR A 125 2.20 -12.61 -5.17
CA THR A 125 2.49 -11.91 -3.90
C THR A 125 3.86 -12.32 -3.42
N VAL A 126 4.61 -11.36 -2.90
CA VAL A 126 5.93 -11.62 -2.30
C VAL A 126 5.98 -11.12 -0.87
N LEU A 127 6.80 -11.77 -0.08
CA LEU A 127 7.09 -11.30 1.26
C LEU A 127 7.99 -10.08 1.19
N VAL A 128 7.56 -9.01 1.84
CA VAL A 128 8.27 -7.74 1.91
C VAL A 128 8.43 -7.31 3.36
N ARG A 129 9.41 -6.47 3.62
CA ARG A 129 9.61 -5.88 4.94
C ARG A 129 9.43 -4.38 4.86
N ARG A 130 8.65 -3.82 5.79
CA ARG A 130 8.46 -2.39 5.86
C ARG A 130 9.69 -1.68 6.40
N ILE A 131 10.09 -0.61 5.68
CA ILE A 131 11.17 0.29 6.07
C ILE A 131 10.61 1.71 6.17
N PRO A 132 11.33 2.66 6.83
CA PRO A 132 10.91 4.06 6.77
C PRO A 132 10.80 4.55 5.33
N ALA A 133 9.69 5.21 5.02
CA ALA A 133 9.44 5.75 3.68
C ALA A 133 10.49 6.80 3.33
N ARG A 134 11.06 6.70 2.13
CA ARG A 134 12.06 7.65 1.65
C ARG A 134 12.12 7.68 0.13
N LEU A 135 12.58 8.80 -0.42
CA LEU A 135 12.92 8.88 -1.84
C LEU A 135 14.27 8.19 -2.09
N VAL A 136 14.30 7.33 -3.10
CA VAL A 136 15.52 6.65 -3.55
C VAL A 136 15.71 6.95 -5.02
N THR A 137 16.93 7.31 -5.40
CA THR A 137 17.30 7.50 -6.81
C THR A 137 17.87 6.20 -7.37
N PHE A 138 17.24 5.73 -8.43
CA PHE A 138 17.60 4.48 -9.10
C PHE A 138 18.48 4.72 -10.33
#